data_a72ddb9228c3201cc15d72076d0d4046
#
_entry.id   a72ddb9228c3201cc15d72076d0d4046
#
_cell.length_a   1.000
_cell.length_b   1.000
_cell.length_c   1.000
_cell.angle_alpha   90.00
_cell.angle_beta   90.00
_cell.angle_gamma   90.00
#
_symmetry.space_group_name_H-M   'P 1'
#
loop_
_entity.id
_entity.type
_entity.pdbx_description
1 polymer ?
#
loop_
_entity_poly.entity_id
_entity_poly.type
_entity_poly.pdbx_seq_one_letter_code
_entity_poly.pdbx_strand_id
1 'polypeptide(L)'
;MGATIVEKIFSSKCGHSVRAGEVVMAPVDGAMIHDITGPLAIQNFFEMGGKEVFDPEKIILLFDHQVPADSLAAAENHVFMREFARNQRIHNYDIREGICHQVVLEKGKAGPGEIIVGADSHTCMYGATGAFATGIGSTDMGFVLKFGALYFRVPETIRAEVSGKFQRRVGPKDLILSIAKDIGA
;
A
#
# COMPACT_ATOMS: atom_id res chain seq x y z
N MET A 1 -22.95 11.55 16.08
CA MET A 1 -22.67 10.30 15.34
C MET A 1 -21.28 9.82 15.75
N GLY A 2 -21.07 8.49 15.86
CA GLY A 2 -19.74 7.94 16.13
C GLY A 2 -18.79 8.15 14.93
N ALA A 3 -17.48 8.09 15.18
CA ALA A 3 -16.49 8.13 14.11
C ALA A 3 -16.38 6.77 13.39
N THR A 4 -16.19 6.79 12.09
CA THR A 4 -15.90 5.60 11.28
C THR A 4 -14.52 5.06 11.60
N ILE A 5 -14.21 3.83 11.13
CA ILE A 5 -12.86 3.25 11.33
C ILE A 5 -11.78 4.11 10.67
N VAL A 6 -12.05 4.64 9.48
CA VAL A 6 -11.11 5.50 8.75
C VAL A 6 -10.89 6.82 9.49
N GLU A 7 -11.95 7.50 9.93
CA GLU A 7 -11.83 8.72 10.73
C GLU A 7 -11.05 8.50 12.04
N LYS A 8 -11.21 7.33 12.68
CA LYS A 8 -10.44 6.98 13.89
C LYS A 8 -8.97 6.80 13.60
N ILE A 9 -8.62 6.11 12.50
CA ILE A 9 -7.23 5.90 12.09
C ILE A 9 -6.56 7.25 11.81
N PHE A 10 -7.15 8.07 10.95
CA PHE A 10 -6.60 9.39 10.63
C PHE A 10 -6.53 10.31 11.84
N SER A 11 -7.57 10.34 12.69
CA SER A 11 -7.54 11.12 13.92
C SER A 11 -6.41 10.73 14.86
N SER A 12 -6.16 9.42 15.00
CA SER A 12 -5.05 8.91 15.80
C SER A 12 -3.69 9.31 15.23
N LYS A 13 -3.53 9.26 13.90
CA LYS A 13 -2.27 9.59 13.23
C LYS A 13 -1.98 11.09 13.18
N CYS A 14 -3.02 11.92 13.06
CA CYS A 14 -2.91 13.38 13.02
C CYS A 14 -2.90 14.03 14.41
N GLY A 15 -3.25 13.30 15.47
CA GLY A 15 -3.32 13.84 16.84
C GLY A 15 -4.51 14.77 17.12
N HIS A 16 -5.47 14.86 16.22
CA HIS A 16 -6.71 15.63 16.36
C HIS A 16 -7.89 14.94 15.66
N SER A 17 -9.10 15.35 15.97
CA SER A 17 -10.30 14.77 15.33
C SER A 17 -10.34 15.11 13.84
N VAL A 18 -10.52 14.09 13.01
CA VAL A 18 -10.60 14.20 11.54
C VAL A 18 -11.90 13.60 11.06
N ARG A 19 -12.50 14.19 10.02
CA ARG A 19 -13.77 13.75 9.42
C ARG A 19 -13.62 13.48 7.94
N ALA A 20 -14.51 12.65 7.41
CA ALA A 20 -14.61 12.38 5.98
C ALA A 20 -14.74 13.70 5.18
N GLY A 21 -14.04 13.79 4.05
CA GLY A 21 -13.96 14.97 3.19
C GLY A 21 -12.84 15.95 3.54
N GLU A 22 -12.29 15.92 4.75
CA GLU A 22 -11.14 16.75 5.13
C GLU A 22 -9.87 16.30 4.41
N VAL A 23 -8.98 17.25 4.14
CA VAL A 23 -7.64 16.99 3.60
C VAL A 23 -6.63 17.14 4.72
N VAL A 24 -5.92 16.07 5.02
CA VAL A 24 -4.93 16.03 6.10
C VAL A 24 -3.60 15.47 5.61
N MET A 25 -2.51 15.95 6.15
CA MET A 25 -1.22 15.30 6.00
C MET A 25 -1.06 14.27 7.12
N ALA A 26 -0.94 13.00 6.77
CA ALA A 26 -0.81 11.92 7.75
C ALA A 26 0.49 11.13 7.52
N PRO A 27 1.15 10.69 8.61
CA PRO A 27 2.29 9.81 8.52
C PRO A 27 1.87 8.44 7.97
N VAL A 28 2.76 7.83 7.18
CA VAL A 28 2.59 6.50 6.59
C VAL A 28 3.34 5.49 7.45
N ASP A 29 2.69 4.38 7.80
CA ASP A 29 3.28 3.31 8.59
C ASP A 29 3.98 2.26 7.75
N GLY A 30 3.55 2.08 6.49
CA GLY A 30 4.19 1.18 5.54
C GLY A 30 4.02 1.65 4.10
N ALA A 31 5.09 1.53 3.31
CA ALA A 31 5.13 1.89 1.89
C ALA A 31 5.61 0.70 1.05
N MET A 32 4.73 0.15 0.19
CA MET A 32 5.03 -1.00 -0.64
C MET A 32 5.33 -0.58 -2.08
N ILE A 33 6.43 -1.06 -2.63
CA ILE A 33 6.83 -0.91 -4.03
C ILE A 33 7.25 -2.27 -4.61
N HIS A 34 6.91 -2.52 -5.85
CA HIS A 34 7.28 -3.74 -6.57
C HIS A 34 7.99 -3.44 -7.89
N ASP A 35 8.46 -4.47 -8.56
CA ASP A 35 9.38 -4.40 -9.70
C ASP A 35 8.84 -3.69 -10.96
N ILE A 36 7.52 -3.46 -11.09
CA ILE A 36 6.97 -2.66 -12.20
C ILE A 36 6.94 -1.16 -11.87
N THR A 37 6.40 -0.79 -10.71
CA THR A 37 6.15 0.61 -10.34
C THR A 37 7.26 1.22 -9.49
N GLY A 38 8.01 0.38 -8.80
CA GLY A 38 9.12 0.77 -7.93
C GLY A 38 10.21 1.57 -8.62
N PRO A 39 10.69 1.19 -9.82
CA PRO A 39 11.71 1.97 -10.52
C PRO A 39 11.34 3.43 -10.72
N LEU A 40 10.10 3.71 -11.16
CA LEU A 40 9.62 5.07 -11.35
C LEU A 40 9.44 5.83 -10.02
N ALA A 41 8.98 5.15 -8.99
CA ALA A 41 8.87 5.75 -7.65
C ALA A 41 10.24 6.14 -7.09
N ILE A 42 11.27 5.31 -7.28
CA ILE A 42 12.65 5.57 -6.88
C ILE A 42 13.24 6.73 -7.70
N GLN A 43 12.98 6.80 -8.99
CA GLN A 43 13.39 7.92 -9.84
C GLN A 43 12.79 9.24 -9.33
N ASN A 44 11.47 9.27 -9.08
CA ASN A 44 10.80 10.44 -8.51
C ASN A 44 11.38 10.84 -7.14
N PHE A 45 11.72 9.87 -6.29
CA PHE A 45 12.40 10.14 -5.02
C PHE A 45 13.71 10.89 -5.24
N PHE A 46 14.55 10.47 -6.19
CA PHE A 46 15.81 11.15 -6.49
C PHE A 46 15.59 12.51 -7.16
N GLU A 47 14.63 12.64 -8.07
CA GLU A 47 14.27 13.91 -8.73
C GLU A 47 13.80 14.97 -7.71
N MET A 48 13.11 14.54 -6.65
CA MET A 48 12.74 15.40 -5.51
C MET A 48 13.92 15.72 -4.59
N GLY A 49 15.15 15.30 -4.93
CA GLY A 49 16.36 15.50 -4.11
C GLY A 49 16.41 14.58 -2.88
N GLY A 50 15.77 13.41 -2.93
CA GLY A 50 15.89 12.38 -1.91
C GLY A 50 17.30 11.79 -1.87
N LYS A 51 17.87 11.69 -0.68
CA LYS A 51 19.20 11.08 -0.43
C LYS A 51 19.06 9.84 0.43
N GLU A 52 18.24 9.92 1.45
CA GLU A 52 17.92 8.85 2.39
C GLU A 52 16.40 8.73 2.49
N VAL A 53 15.91 7.50 2.56
CA VAL A 53 14.49 7.24 2.78
C VAL A 53 14.08 7.55 4.22
N PHE A 54 12.81 7.87 4.44
CA PHE A 54 12.32 8.30 5.75
C PHE A 54 12.50 7.24 6.85
N ASP A 55 12.31 5.98 6.52
CA ASP A 55 12.49 4.86 7.44
C ASP A 55 12.61 3.54 6.64
N PRO A 56 13.80 2.92 6.57
CA PRO A 56 13.99 1.68 5.82
C PRO A 56 13.12 0.51 6.28
N GLU A 57 12.76 0.45 7.57
CA GLU A 57 11.97 -0.65 8.15
C GLU A 57 10.50 -0.59 7.73
N LYS A 58 10.03 0.58 7.31
CA LYS A 58 8.67 0.83 6.84
C LYS A 58 8.51 0.70 5.33
N ILE A 59 9.60 0.48 4.60
CA ILE A 59 9.55 0.28 3.16
C ILE A 59 9.58 -1.21 2.86
N ILE A 60 8.62 -1.63 2.04
CA ILE A 60 8.45 -3.02 1.62
C ILE A 60 8.73 -3.06 0.13
N LEU A 61 9.89 -3.57 -0.25
CA LEU A 61 10.33 -3.69 -1.63
C LEU A 61 10.29 -5.16 -2.06
N LEU A 62 9.58 -5.46 -3.14
CA LEU A 62 9.34 -6.82 -3.60
C LEU A 62 9.60 -6.99 -5.10
N PHE A 63 9.85 -8.25 -5.48
CA PHE A 63 9.99 -8.69 -6.87
C PHE A 63 9.04 -9.85 -7.14
N ASP A 64 7.93 -9.59 -7.84
CA ASP A 64 6.89 -10.61 -8.06
C ASP A 64 6.13 -10.50 -9.40
N HIS A 65 6.18 -9.35 -10.09
CA HIS A 65 5.40 -9.14 -11.31
C HIS A 65 6.16 -9.60 -12.56
N GLN A 66 7.43 -9.26 -12.70
CA GLN A 66 8.28 -9.65 -13.83
C GLN A 66 9.34 -10.69 -13.39
N VAL A 67 8.88 -11.79 -12.83
CA VAL A 67 9.73 -12.85 -12.27
C VAL A 67 9.40 -14.21 -12.91
N PRO A 68 10.39 -14.80 -13.61
CA PRO A 68 11.70 -14.26 -13.96
C PRO A 68 11.60 -13.03 -14.86
N ALA A 69 12.64 -12.19 -14.91
CA ALA A 69 12.67 -11.02 -15.81
C ALA A 69 12.45 -11.48 -17.25
N ASP A 70 11.45 -10.93 -17.90
CA ASP A 70 10.99 -11.28 -19.25
C ASP A 70 11.68 -10.48 -20.36
N SER A 71 12.46 -9.47 -19.98
CA SER A 71 13.16 -8.57 -20.88
C SER A 71 14.44 -8.02 -20.25
N LEU A 72 15.33 -7.45 -21.07
CA LEU A 72 16.52 -6.76 -20.59
C LEU A 72 16.14 -5.57 -19.68
N ALA A 73 15.13 -4.81 -20.07
CA ALA A 73 14.64 -3.68 -19.27
C ALA A 73 14.14 -4.12 -17.89
N ALA A 74 13.39 -5.22 -17.80
CA ALA A 74 12.97 -5.78 -16.52
C ALA A 74 14.18 -6.21 -15.66
N ALA A 75 15.18 -6.84 -16.25
CA ALA A 75 16.39 -7.23 -15.55
C ALA A 75 17.18 -6.00 -15.03
N GLU A 76 17.30 -4.95 -15.83
CA GLU A 76 17.93 -3.68 -15.43
C GLU A 76 17.17 -3.01 -14.28
N ASN A 77 15.85 -3.00 -14.34
CA ASN A 77 14.99 -2.52 -13.24
C ASN A 77 15.22 -3.32 -11.95
N HIS A 78 15.34 -4.63 -12.04
CA HIS A 78 15.64 -5.46 -10.87
C HIS A 78 17.01 -5.12 -10.26
N VAL A 79 18.04 -4.90 -11.10
CA VAL A 79 19.36 -4.46 -10.63
C VAL A 79 19.24 -3.11 -9.92
N PHE A 80 18.62 -2.14 -10.55
CA PHE A 80 18.42 -0.80 -10.02
C PHE A 80 17.72 -0.81 -8.64
N MET A 81 16.64 -1.56 -8.51
CA MET A 81 15.90 -1.67 -7.25
C MET A 81 16.70 -2.37 -6.15
N ARG A 82 17.48 -3.43 -6.47
CA ARG A 82 18.36 -4.09 -5.50
C ARG A 82 19.48 -3.16 -5.01
N GLU A 83 20.05 -2.37 -5.91
CA GLU A 83 21.05 -1.37 -5.54
C GLU A 83 20.45 -0.29 -4.64
N PHE A 84 19.25 0.20 -4.97
CA PHE A 84 18.53 1.13 -4.11
C PHE A 84 18.28 0.54 -2.72
N ALA A 85 17.72 -0.68 -2.65
CA ALA A 85 17.46 -1.36 -1.38
C ALA A 85 18.73 -1.48 -0.53
N ARG A 86 19.85 -1.90 -1.14
CA ARG A 86 21.14 -2.02 -0.47
C ARG A 86 21.65 -0.68 0.05
N ASN A 87 21.63 0.35 -0.78
CA ASN A 87 22.13 1.68 -0.44
C ASN A 87 21.29 2.36 0.66
N GLN A 88 19.97 2.10 0.66
CA GLN A 88 19.04 2.63 1.64
C GLN A 88 18.84 1.71 2.86
N ARG A 89 19.49 0.53 2.90
CA ARG A 89 19.33 -0.49 3.96
C ARG A 89 17.91 -1.03 4.10
N ILE A 90 17.16 -1.04 3.00
CA ILE A 90 15.82 -1.60 2.95
C ILE A 90 15.93 -3.12 2.85
N HIS A 91 15.13 -3.84 3.64
CA HIS A 91 14.96 -5.27 3.42
C HIS A 91 14.14 -5.51 2.15
N ASN A 92 14.75 -6.13 1.14
CA ASN A 92 14.05 -6.50 -0.08
C ASN A 92 13.57 -7.96 -0.01
N TYR A 93 12.31 -8.17 -0.34
CA TYR A 93 11.73 -9.49 -0.57
C TYR A 93 11.98 -9.86 -2.04
N ASP A 94 13.06 -10.62 -2.25
CA ASP A 94 13.56 -10.94 -3.59
C ASP A 94 12.74 -12.09 -4.23
N ILE A 95 13.12 -12.47 -5.41
CA ILE A 95 12.52 -13.57 -6.21
C ILE A 95 12.30 -14.80 -5.33
N ARG A 96 11.11 -15.42 -5.39
CA ARG A 96 10.66 -16.61 -4.64
C ARG A 96 10.09 -16.35 -3.25
N GLU A 97 10.03 -15.13 -2.77
CA GLU A 97 9.32 -14.82 -1.51
C GLU A 97 7.79 -14.94 -1.64
N GLY A 98 7.25 -14.69 -2.82
CA GLY A 98 5.83 -14.80 -3.12
C GLY A 98 5.25 -13.55 -3.78
N ILE A 99 3.93 -13.51 -3.88
CA ILE A 99 3.17 -12.38 -4.43
C ILE A 99 3.18 -11.24 -3.39
N CYS A 100 3.44 -10.01 -3.82
CA CYS A 100 3.64 -8.85 -2.96
C CYS A 100 2.54 -8.70 -1.89
N HIS A 101 1.29 -8.73 -2.27
CA HIS A 101 0.19 -8.55 -1.32
C HIS A 101 0.08 -9.68 -0.29
N GLN A 102 0.41 -10.91 -0.69
CA GLN A 102 0.43 -12.04 0.23
C GLN A 102 1.62 -11.95 1.19
N VAL A 103 2.79 -11.60 0.69
CA VAL A 103 4.01 -11.44 1.50
C VAL A 103 3.81 -10.36 2.57
N VAL A 104 3.23 -9.21 2.21
CA VAL A 104 2.95 -8.13 3.18
C VAL A 104 2.09 -8.61 4.34
N LEU A 105 1.04 -9.39 4.06
CA LEU A 105 0.16 -9.94 5.08
C LEU A 105 0.87 -11.03 5.92
N GLU A 106 1.52 -11.99 5.29
CA GLU A 106 2.19 -13.10 5.96
C GLU A 106 3.37 -12.66 6.83
N LYS A 107 4.06 -11.60 6.43
CA LYS A 107 5.17 -11.02 7.22
C LYS A 107 4.69 -10.00 8.26
N GLY A 108 3.37 -9.80 8.40
CA GLY A 108 2.80 -8.89 9.39
C GLY A 108 3.17 -7.42 9.17
N LYS A 109 3.36 -7.00 7.89
CA LYS A 109 3.76 -5.64 7.52
C LYS A 109 2.57 -4.68 7.36
N ALA A 110 1.36 -5.13 7.65
CA ALA A 110 0.15 -4.31 7.68
C ALA A 110 -0.72 -4.76 8.85
N GLY A 111 -1.01 -3.85 9.76
CA GLY A 111 -1.73 -4.11 11.01
C GLY A 111 -2.87 -3.13 11.29
N PRO A 112 -3.69 -3.41 12.31
CA PRO A 112 -4.84 -2.59 12.67
C PRO A 112 -4.42 -1.16 13.04
N GLY A 113 -5.13 -0.18 12.50
CA GLY A 113 -4.90 1.24 12.81
C GLY A 113 -3.71 1.87 12.09
N GLU A 114 -3.05 1.16 11.20
CA GLU A 114 -1.95 1.66 10.38
C GLU A 114 -2.47 2.30 9.08
N ILE A 115 -1.64 3.20 8.51
CA ILE A 115 -1.81 3.76 7.17
C ILE A 115 -0.75 3.12 6.28
N ILE A 116 -1.18 2.29 5.34
CA ILE A 116 -0.32 1.58 4.40
C ILE A 116 -0.59 2.10 2.98
N VAL A 117 0.47 2.47 2.29
CA VAL A 117 0.36 2.87 0.88
C VAL A 117 1.18 1.93 0.00
N GLY A 118 0.73 1.75 -1.22
CA GLY A 118 1.45 0.96 -2.21
C GLY A 118 1.40 1.60 -3.59
N ALA A 119 2.44 1.44 -4.37
CA ALA A 119 2.44 1.85 -5.77
C ALA A 119 1.68 0.83 -6.65
N ASP A 120 0.56 0.33 -6.14
CA ASP A 120 -0.31 -0.69 -6.76
C ASP A 120 -1.77 -0.51 -6.33
N SER A 121 -2.71 -0.68 -7.27
CA SER A 121 -4.14 -0.49 -7.03
C SER A 121 -4.75 -1.51 -6.06
N HIS A 122 -4.16 -2.71 -5.92
CA HIS A 122 -4.64 -3.77 -5.03
C HIS A 122 -4.17 -3.59 -3.57
N THR A 123 -3.42 -2.54 -3.26
CA THR A 123 -2.96 -2.20 -1.89
C THR A 123 -4.11 -2.12 -0.89
N CYS A 124 -5.33 -1.74 -1.33
CA CYS A 124 -6.53 -1.70 -0.51
C CYS A 124 -6.86 -3.03 0.19
N MET A 125 -6.34 -4.15 -0.30
CA MET A 125 -6.48 -5.47 0.29
C MET A 125 -5.99 -5.55 1.74
N TYR A 126 -5.01 -4.72 2.13
CA TYR A 126 -4.51 -4.70 3.53
C TYR A 126 -5.54 -4.15 4.52
N GLY A 127 -6.64 -3.56 4.04
CA GLY A 127 -7.80 -3.26 4.88
C GLY A 127 -8.38 -4.49 5.59
N ALA A 128 -8.13 -5.69 5.09
CA ALA A 128 -8.51 -6.94 5.74
C ALA A 128 -7.87 -7.14 7.12
N THR A 129 -6.74 -6.50 7.41
CA THR A 129 -6.09 -6.51 8.73
C THR A 129 -6.53 -5.36 9.63
N GLY A 130 -7.44 -4.49 9.17
CA GLY A 130 -7.88 -3.31 9.93
C GLY A 130 -7.00 -2.07 9.72
N ALA A 131 -6.12 -2.07 8.73
CA ALA A 131 -5.39 -0.90 8.26
C ALA A 131 -6.27 0.00 7.38
N PHE A 132 -5.94 1.29 7.29
CA PHE A 132 -6.31 2.08 6.13
C PHE A 132 -5.24 1.84 5.05
N ALA A 133 -5.63 1.26 3.93
CA ALA A 133 -4.69 0.93 2.87
C ALA A 133 -5.19 1.40 1.51
N THR A 134 -4.30 2.02 0.72
CA THR A 134 -4.65 2.56 -0.59
C THR A 134 -3.49 2.53 -1.57
N GLY A 135 -3.83 2.36 -2.86
CA GLY A 135 -2.89 2.56 -3.96
C GLY A 135 -2.63 4.06 -4.18
N ILE A 136 -1.40 4.40 -4.52
CA ILE A 136 -0.97 5.75 -4.87
C ILE A 136 -0.11 5.74 -6.13
N GLY A 137 0.01 6.87 -6.79
CA GLY A 137 0.85 7.04 -7.97
C GLY A 137 2.34 6.99 -7.63
N SER A 138 3.18 6.71 -8.63
CA SER A 138 4.63 6.63 -8.45
C SER A 138 5.25 7.96 -7.99
N THR A 139 4.68 9.10 -8.37
CA THR A 139 5.12 10.41 -7.90
C THR A 139 4.84 10.59 -6.41
N ASP A 140 3.62 10.27 -5.96
CA ASP A 140 3.26 10.30 -4.55
C ASP A 140 4.10 9.31 -3.75
N MET A 141 4.38 8.13 -4.32
CA MET A 141 5.27 7.16 -3.68
C MET A 141 6.69 7.70 -3.52
N GLY A 142 7.24 8.40 -4.52
CA GLY A 142 8.53 9.09 -4.39
C GLY A 142 8.55 10.10 -3.24
N PHE A 143 7.45 10.85 -3.07
CA PHE A 143 7.25 11.76 -1.94
C PHE A 143 7.20 11.01 -0.60
N VAL A 144 6.45 9.92 -0.53
CA VAL A 144 6.38 9.07 0.68
C VAL A 144 7.74 8.50 1.04
N LEU A 145 8.48 7.97 0.07
CA LEU A 145 9.83 7.44 0.32
C LEU A 145 10.75 8.49 0.95
N LYS A 146 10.58 9.76 0.61
CA LYS A 146 11.39 10.86 1.13
C LYS A 146 10.90 11.39 2.49
N PHE A 147 9.60 11.57 2.66
CA PHE A 147 9.03 12.31 3.79
C PHE A 147 8.27 11.45 4.81
N GLY A 148 7.92 10.22 4.47
CA GLY A 148 7.17 9.31 5.34
C GLY A 148 5.75 9.75 5.64
N ALA A 149 5.20 10.64 4.83
CA ALA A 149 3.86 11.19 4.99
C ALA A 149 3.25 11.53 3.63
N LEU A 150 1.92 11.64 3.58
CA LEU A 150 1.21 12.04 2.36
C LEU A 150 -0.05 12.85 2.72
N TYR A 151 -0.50 13.68 1.80
CA TYR A 151 -1.80 14.32 1.89
C TYR A 151 -2.90 13.35 1.47
N PHE A 152 -3.89 13.17 2.34
CA PHE A 152 -5.06 12.35 2.08
C PHE A 152 -6.32 13.18 2.18
N ARG A 153 -7.22 13.05 1.21
CA ARG A 153 -8.59 13.39 1.42
C ARG A 153 -9.26 12.21 2.12
N VAL A 154 -9.66 12.39 3.36
CA VAL A 154 -10.25 11.32 4.17
C VAL A 154 -11.53 10.82 3.50
N PRO A 155 -11.62 9.54 3.11
CA PRO A 155 -12.77 9.04 2.37
C PRO A 155 -13.99 8.82 3.25
N GLU A 156 -15.16 8.90 2.64
CA GLU A 156 -16.39 8.40 3.23
C GLU A 156 -16.33 6.88 3.38
N THR A 157 -17.08 6.35 4.33
CA THR A 157 -17.11 4.90 4.60
C THR A 157 -18.46 4.33 4.19
N ILE A 158 -18.43 3.35 3.28
CA ILE A 158 -19.57 2.52 2.95
C ILE A 158 -19.58 1.31 3.90
N ARG A 159 -20.68 1.06 4.57
CA ARG A 159 -20.86 -0.10 5.43
C ARG A 159 -21.70 -1.14 4.70
N ALA A 160 -21.10 -2.27 4.36
CA ALA A 160 -21.81 -3.43 3.83
C ALA A 160 -22.14 -4.40 4.98
N GLU A 161 -23.41 -4.66 5.23
CA GLU A 161 -23.86 -5.65 6.21
C GLU A 161 -24.21 -6.96 5.51
N VAL A 162 -23.45 -7.99 5.82
CA VAL A 162 -23.64 -9.33 5.25
C VAL A 162 -24.23 -10.25 6.30
N SER A 163 -25.35 -10.89 5.97
CA SER A 163 -26.05 -11.85 6.87
C SER A 163 -26.39 -13.14 6.14
N GLY A 164 -26.67 -14.19 6.92
CA GLY A 164 -27.04 -15.50 6.38
C GLY A 164 -25.84 -16.43 6.21
N LYS A 165 -25.94 -17.35 5.25
CA LYS A 165 -24.94 -18.39 4.96
C LYS A 165 -24.70 -18.45 3.45
N PHE A 166 -23.43 -18.69 3.07
CA PHE A 166 -23.12 -18.96 1.68
C PHE A 166 -23.81 -20.22 1.17
N GLN A 167 -24.32 -20.13 -0.04
CA GLN A 167 -24.82 -21.29 -0.74
C GLN A 167 -23.68 -22.24 -1.13
N ARG A 168 -24.02 -23.46 -1.46
CA ARG A 168 -23.03 -24.43 -1.95
C ARG A 168 -22.28 -23.86 -3.17
N ARG A 169 -20.96 -23.91 -3.13
CA ARG A 169 -20.04 -23.42 -4.16
C ARG A 169 -19.95 -21.89 -4.30
N VAL A 170 -20.52 -21.13 -3.37
CA VAL A 170 -20.36 -19.68 -3.27
C VAL A 170 -19.38 -19.38 -2.15
N GLY A 171 -18.43 -18.48 -2.38
CA GLY A 171 -17.39 -18.11 -1.42
C GLY A 171 -17.23 -16.61 -1.22
N PRO A 172 -16.27 -16.21 -0.37
CA PRO A 172 -16.01 -14.79 -0.10
C PRO A 172 -15.67 -13.97 -1.34
N LYS A 173 -15.02 -14.57 -2.36
CA LYS A 173 -14.73 -13.89 -3.62
C LYS A 173 -15.99 -13.50 -4.38
N ASP A 174 -17.00 -14.39 -4.42
CA ASP A 174 -18.27 -14.09 -5.07
C ASP A 174 -18.99 -12.95 -4.37
N LEU A 175 -18.92 -12.92 -3.02
CA LEU A 175 -19.48 -11.85 -2.22
C LEU A 175 -18.84 -10.51 -2.54
N ILE A 176 -17.50 -10.40 -2.53
CA ILE A 176 -16.85 -9.11 -2.79
C ILE A 176 -17.09 -8.63 -4.22
N LEU A 177 -17.13 -9.53 -5.20
CA LEU A 177 -17.49 -9.19 -6.58
C LEU A 177 -18.94 -8.69 -6.70
N SER A 178 -19.85 -9.25 -5.94
CA SER A 178 -21.24 -8.75 -5.88
C SER A 178 -21.32 -7.37 -5.26
N ILE A 179 -20.62 -7.13 -4.14
CA ILE A 179 -20.56 -5.83 -3.49
C ILE A 179 -19.93 -4.79 -4.45
N ALA A 180 -18.81 -5.11 -5.08
CA ALA A 180 -18.15 -4.22 -6.04
C ALA A 180 -19.08 -3.83 -7.19
N LYS A 181 -19.83 -4.80 -7.73
CA LYS A 181 -20.84 -4.53 -8.77
C LYS A 181 -21.94 -3.57 -8.27
N ASP A 182 -22.41 -3.75 -7.04
CA ASP A 182 -23.52 -2.96 -6.49
C ASP A 182 -23.12 -1.51 -6.18
N ILE A 183 -21.88 -1.28 -5.78
CA ILE A 183 -21.34 0.06 -5.50
C ILE A 183 -20.71 0.75 -6.73
N GLY A 184 -20.54 0.04 -7.84
CA GLY A 184 -19.97 0.59 -9.08
C GLY A 184 -18.44 0.72 -9.04
N ALA A 185 -17.76 -0.16 -8.34
CA ALA A 185 -16.30 -0.19 -8.23
C ALA A 185 -15.67 -1.22 -9.19
#